data_267f2898373fdf71d3bc964007029a10
#
_entry.id   267f2898373fdf71d3bc964007029a10
#
_cell.length_a   1.000
_cell.length_b   1.000
_cell.length_c   1.000
_cell.angle_alpha   90.00
_cell.angle_beta   90.00
_cell.angle_gamma   90.00
#
_symmetry.space_group_name_H-M   'P 1'
#
loop_
_entity.id
_entity.type
_entity.pdbx_description
1 polymer ?
#
loop_
_entity_poly.entity_id
_entity_poly.type
_entity_poly.pdbx_seq_one_letter_code
_entity_poly.pdbx_strand_id
1 'polypeptide(L)'
;MNPLMGPVSELAKRRFDRKCKRAASGSKHFATARIAVGVLVTSVLIFICLGAEVVRETVITNTAEQKAQAEDGGQSLADENPDYAGWLTVEGTSISTPVVSFRQGDSKGFYLNHGFDRTPSFSGCPYIAEGSSPTSSNMLIYGHNMGIGSLAFSELQNCYRKDCFSSIGTVTFKDKDGRTSRYTPLYGLKVPMSYDVLLRFDFAGKSDFDAWLNSLSDCASEKSDIGGTDSVITLVTCASALGGAKYRSVLVCKNIAH
;
A
#
# COMPACT_ATOMS: atom_id res chain seq x y z
N MET A 1 -0.71 -84.44 27.39
CA MET A 1 0.51 -84.48 26.59
C MET A 1 0.19 -83.56 25.39
N ASN A 2 0.75 -82.40 25.36
CA ASN A 2 0.58 -81.42 24.32
C ASN A 2 1.97 -81.20 23.64
N PRO A 3 2.08 -81.38 22.30
CA PRO A 3 3.37 -81.30 21.65
C PRO A 3 3.62 -79.90 21.10
N LEU A 4 4.73 -79.33 21.46
CA LEU A 4 5.68 -78.62 20.62
C LEU A 4 5.11 -77.60 19.59
N MET A 5 4.81 -76.41 20.04
CA MET A 5 4.93 -75.24 19.19
C MET A 5 6.37 -74.79 19.19
N GLY A 6 7.11 -75.19 18.16
CA GLY A 6 8.54 -74.93 18.07
C GLY A 6 8.90 -73.52 17.63
N PRO A 7 10.17 -73.16 17.62
CA PRO A 7 10.74 -71.79 17.33
C PRO A 7 10.41 -71.26 15.96
N VAL A 8 9.84 -72.05 15.06
CA VAL A 8 9.40 -71.64 13.69
C VAL A 8 8.22 -70.69 13.72
N SER A 9 7.29 -70.77 14.67
CA SER A 9 6.15 -69.91 14.78
C SER A 9 6.53 -68.44 15.18
N GLU A 10 7.51 -68.34 16.06
CA GLU A 10 7.99 -67.05 16.56
C GLU A 10 8.74 -66.26 15.45
N LEU A 11 9.56 -66.98 14.67
CA LEU A 11 10.27 -66.43 13.50
C LEU A 11 9.29 -65.95 12.38
N ALA A 12 8.23 -66.70 12.15
CA ALA A 12 7.21 -66.32 11.18
C ALA A 12 6.45 -65.07 11.62
N LYS A 13 6.11 -64.97 12.92
CA LYS A 13 5.44 -63.80 13.51
C LYS A 13 6.32 -62.56 13.46
N ARG A 14 7.60 -62.66 13.76
CA ARG A 14 8.59 -61.56 13.66
C ARG A 14 8.82 -61.10 12.20
N ARG A 15 8.75 -62.02 11.23
CA ARG A 15 8.83 -61.66 9.80
C ARG A 15 7.56 -60.94 9.34
N PHE A 16 6.38 -61.36 9.79
CA PHE A 16 5.10 -60.74 9.50
C PHE A 16 5.03 -59.33 10.07
N ASP A 17 5.38 -59.16 11.38
CA ASP A 17 5.40 -57.84 12.04
C ASP A 17 6.39 -56.87 11.38
N ARG A 18 7.55 -57.34 10.94
CA ARG A 18 8.50 -56.51 10.17
C ARG A 18 7.95 -56.10 8.81
N LYS A 19 7.21 -56.96 8.08
CA LYS A 19 6.56 -56.62 6.84
C LYS A 19 5.45 -55.60 7.03
N CYS A 20 4.60 -55.75 8.05
CA CYS A 20 3.56 -54.81 8.41
C CYS A 20 4.12 -53.44 8.82
N LYS A 21 5.18 -53.39 9.63
CA LYS A 21 5.86 -52.11 9.98
C LYS A 21 6.50 -51.42 8.77
N ARG A 22 7.10 -52.16 7.84
CA ARG A 22 7.63 -51.60 6.59
C ARG A 22 6.54 -51.07 5.67
N ALA A 23 5.42 -51.79 5.53
CA ALA A 23 4.28 -51.33 4.75
C ALA A 23 3.63 -50.08 5.36
N ALA A 24 3.46 -50.01 6.68
CA ALA A 24 2.95 -48.86 7.39
C ALA A 24 3.90 -47.63 7.30
N SER A 25 5.24 -47.88 7.33
CA SER A 25 6.24 -46.82 7.13
C SER A 25 6.20 -46.28 5.70
N GLY A 26 6.12 -47.16 4.70
CA GLY A 26 6.02 -46.79 3.29
C GLY A 26 4.75 -45.95 3.00
N SER A 27 3.60 -46.33 3.56
CA SER A 27 2.35 -45.58 3.43
C SER A 27 2.44 -44.17 4.01
N LYS A 28 3.11 -43.99 5.15
CA LYS A 28 3.33 -42.65 5.76
C LYS A 28 4.24 -41.78 4.89
N HIS A 29 5.31 -42.31 4.32
CA HIS A 29 6.20 -41.58 3.43
C HIS A 29 5.49 -41.15 2.12
N PHE A 30 4.64 -42.00 1.56
CA PHE A 30 3.83 -41.63 0.40
C PHE A 30 2.80 -40.55 0.74
N ALA A 31 2.16 -40.60 1.91
CA ALA A 31 1.21 -39.58 2.35
C ALA A 31 1.90 -38.22 2.55
N THR A 32 3.05 -38.20 3.25
CA THR A 32 3.82 -36.96 3.46
C THR A 32 4.36 -36.37 2.14
N ALA A 33 4.82 -37.21 1.21
CA ALA A 33 5.25 -36.76 -0.10
C ALA A 33 4.10 -36.13 -0.92
N ARG A 34 2.91 -36.69 -0.88
CA ARG A 34 1.72 -36.12 -1.57
C ARG A 34 1.30 -34.80 -0.96
N ILE A 35 1.36 -34.64 0.38
CA ILE A 35 1.08 -33.39 1.07
C ILE A 35 2.14 -32.34 0.68
N ALA A 36 3.42 -32.69 0.67
CA ALA A 36 4.51 -31.78 0.30
C ALA A 36 4.37 -31.30 -1.15
N VAL A 37 4.04 -32.19 -2.08
CA VAL A 37 3.77 -31.83 -3.49
C VAL A 37 2.55 -30.93 -3.59
N GLY A 38 1.47 -31.21 -2.86
CA GLY A 38 0.27 -30.36 -2.80
C GLY A 38 0.59 -28.94 -2.31
N VAL A 39 1.35 -28.83 -1.22
CA VAL A 39 1.78 -27.52 -0.70
C VAL A 39 2.68 -26.79 -1.70
N LEU A 40 3.59 -27.48 -2.36
CA LEU A 40 4.44 -26.84 -3.36
C LEU A 40 3.62 -26.31 -4.54
N VAL A 41 2.70 -27.12 -5.07
CA VAL A 41 1.84 -26.72 -6.20
C VAL A 41 0.97 -25.52 -5.82
N THR A 42 0.35 -25.53 -4.64
CA THR A 42 -0.46 -24.39 -4.18
C THR A 42 0.39 -23.14 -3.99
N SER A 43 1.59 -23.25 -3.45
CA SER A 43 2.52 -22.13 -3.30
C SER A 43 2.91 -21.54 -4.66
N VAL A 44 3.22 -22.38 -5.64
CA VAL A 44 3.55 -21.93 -7.02
C VAL A 44 2.36 -21.23 -7.66
N LEU A 45 1.15 -21.77 -7.52
CA LEU A 45 -0.06 -21.12 -8.04
C LEU A 45 -0.31 -19.75 -7.40
N ILE A 46 -0.12 -19.64 -6.09
CA ILE A 46 -0.23 -18.35 -5.38
C ILE A 46 0.81 -17.36 -5.92
N PHE A 47 2.06 -17.78 -6.11
CA PHE A 47 3.09 -16.90 -6.69
C PHE A 47 2.76 -16.45 -8.12
N ILE A 48 2.20 -17.33 -8.94
CA ILE A 48 1.77 -16.98 -10.29
C ILE A 48 0.62 -15.97 -10.25
N CYS A 49 -0.38 -16.18 -9.38
CA CYS A 49 -1.51 -15.26 -9.24
C CYS A 49 -1.05 -13.87 -8.74
N LEU A 50 -0.18 -13.82 -7.71
CA LEU A 50 0.37 -12.57 -7.21
C LEU A 50 1.22 -11.85 -8.27
N GLY A 51 2.04 -12.59 -9.02
CA GLY A 51 2.83 -12.03 -10.11
C GLY A 51 1.96 -11.47 -11.24
N ALA A 52 0.90 -12.17 -11.61
CA ALA A 52 -0.06 -11.68 -12.62
C ALA A 52 -0.78 -10.40 -12.17
N GLU A 53 -1.13 -10.30 -10.89
CA GLU A 53 -1.76 -9.09 -10.33
C GLU A 53 -0.81 -7.89 -10.34
N VAL A 54 0.45 -8.06 -9.94
CA VAL A 54 1.47 -7.01 -10.00
C VAL A 54 1.67 -6.53 -11.44
N VAL A 55 1.73 -7.44 -12.40
CA VAL A 55 1.85 -7.09 -13.83
C VAL A 55 0.62 -6.32 -14.30
N ARG A 56 -0.59 -6.76 -13.94
CA ARG A 56 -1.84 -6.07 -14.29
C ARG A 56 -1.84 -4.63 -13.78
N GLU A 57 -1.51 -4.43 -12.50
CA GLU A 57 -1.49 -3.09 -11.90
C GLU A 57 -0.41 -2.20 -12.51
N THR A 58 0.77 -2.74 -12.81
CA THR A 58 1.81 -2.01 -13.51
C THR A 58 1.35 -1.55 -14.90
N VAL A 59 0.69 -2.42 -15.66
CA VAL A 59 0.16 -2.08 -16.99
C VAL A 59 -0.91 -0.99 -16.90
N ILE A 60 -1.84 -1.09 -15.94
CA ILE A 60 -2.89 -0.07 -15.72
C ILE A 60 -2.24 1.27 -15.40
N THR A 61 -1.28 1.30 -14.48
CA THR A 61 -0.59 2.54 -14.07
C THR A 61 0.18 3.16 -15.24
N ASN A 62 0.95 2.37 -15.99
CA ASN A 62 1.71 2.86 -17.14
C ASN A 62 0.80 3.39 -18.26
N THR A 63 -0.33 2.72 -18.50
CA THR A 63 -1.32 3.18 -19.48
C THR A 63 -1.97 4.50 -19.04
N ALA A 64 -2.30 4.62 -17.76
CA ALA A 64 -2.83 5.84 -17.17
C ALA A 64 -1.80 6.97 -17.22
N GLU A 65 -0.49 6.68 -16.98
CA GLU A 65 0.58 7.67 -17.07
C GLU A 65 0.74 8.21 -18.50
N GLN A 66 0.72 7.34 -19.52
CA GLN A 66 0.74 7.76 -20.92
C GLN A 66 -0.43 8.66 -21.26
N LYS A 67 -1.65 8.33 -20.76
CA LYS A 67 -2.83 9.19 -20.92
C LYS A 67 -2.67 10.53 -20.20
N ALA A 68 -2.15 10.54 -18.98
CA ALA A 68 -1.97 11.78 -18.18
C ALA A 68 -0.98 12.77 -18.82
N GLN A 69 -0.05 12.28 -19.64
CA GLN A 69 0.92 13.09 -20.38
C GLN A 69 0.35 13.65 -21.70
N ALA A 70 -0.75 13.11 -22.20
CA ALA A 70 -1.42 13.63 -23.39
C ALA A 70 -2.06 15.01 -23.13
N GLU A 71 -2.30 15.77 -24.18
CA GLU A 71 -2.82 17.16 -24.10
C GLU A 71 -4.21 17.22 -23.44
N ASP A 72 -5.05 16.21 -23.70
CA ASP A 72 -6.39 16.00 -23.11
C ASP A 72 -6.43 14.92 -22.02
N GLY A 73 -5.27 14.54 -21.50
CA GLY A 73 -5.10 13.38 -20.63
C GLY A 73 -5.96 13.42 -19.35
N GLY A 74 -6.17 14.61 -18.80
CA GLY A 74 -7.06 14.79 -17.65
C GLY A 74 -8.49 14.41 -17.94
N GLN A 75 -9.03 14.84 -19.07
CA GLN A 75 -10.39 14.50 -19.49
C GLN A 75 -10.52 13.00 -19.80
N SER A 76 -9.57 12.41 -20.51
CA SER A 76 -9.57 10.99 -20.84
C SER A 76 -9.59 10.10 -19.59
N LEU A 77 -8.83 10.47 -18.53
CA LEU A 77 -8.85 9.75 -17.26
C LEU A 77 -10.14 9.97 -16.48
N ALA A 78 -10.73 11.17 -16.53
CA ALA A 78 -12.01 11.46 -15.90
C ALA A 78 -13.18 10.72 -16.58
N ASP A 79 -13.11 10.49 -17.88
CA ASP A 79 -14.09 9.68 -18.63
C ASP A 79 -14.00 8.19 -18.26
N GLU A 80 -12.78 7.70 -18.00
CA GLU A 80 -12.55 6.31 -17.56
C GLU A 80 -12.99 6.09 -16.10
N ASN A 81 -12.67 7.03 -15.22
CA ASN A 81 -13.11 7.01 -13.83
C ASN A 81 -13.60 8.40 -13.39
N PRO A 82 -14.91 8.60 -13.21
CA PRO A 82 -15.49 9.88 -12.77
C PRO A 82 -14.98 10.36 -11.40
N ASP A 83 -14.34 9.49 -10.61
CA ASP A 83 -13.73 9.84 -9.33
C ASP A 83 -12.31 10.40 -9.49
N TYR A 84 -11.77 10.44 -10.71
CA TYR A 84 -10.45 11.00 -10.98
C TYR A 84 -10.33 12.44 -10.47
N ALA A 85 -9.37 12.67 -9.59
CA ALA A 85 -9.11 13.99 -9.00
C ALA A 85 -7.89 14.67 -9.60
N GLY A 86 -6.89 13.88 -10.03
CA GLY A 86 -5.65 14.40 -10.58
C GLY A 86 -4.53 13.37 -10.61
N TRP A 87 -3.34 13.83 -10.99
CA TRP A 87 -2.12 13.03 -11.08
C TRP A 87 -1.09 13.50 -10.07
N LEU A 88 -0.55 12.56 -9.29
CA LEU A 88 0.48 12.82 -8.29
C LEU A 88 1.82 12.28 -8.75
N THR A 89 2.85 13.12 -8.68
CA THR A 89 4.25 12.72 -8.87
C THR A 89 5.08 13.15 -7.66
N VAL A 90 5.95 12.28 -7.17
CA VAL A 90 6.83 12.54 -6.03
C VAL A 90 8.27 12.34 -6.47
N GLU A 91 8.99 13.42 -6.68
CA GLU A 91 10.41 13.40 -7.09
C GLU A 91 11.28 12.76 -6.01
N GLY A 92 12.25 11.95 -6.42
CA GLY A 92 13.08 11.13 -5.54
C GLY A 92 12.47 9.75 -5.21
N THR A 93 11.31 9.46 -5.82
CA THR A 93 10.64 8.15 -5.76
C THR A 93 10.17 7.75 -7.16
N SER A 94 9.65 6.54 -7.32
CA SER A 94 8.96 6.11 -8.54
C SER A 94 7.44 6.37 -8.51
N ILE A 95 6.94 7.17 -7.56
CA ILE A 95 5.52 7.50 -7.45
C ILE A 95 5.14 8.46 -8.57
N SER A 96 4.38 7.95 -9.55
CA SER A 96 3.69 8.66 -10.62
C SER A 96 2.36 7.93 -10.81
N THR A 97 1.24 8.49 -10.29
CA THR A 97 0.02 7.72 -10.10
C THR A 97 -1.24 8.58 -10.17
N PRO A 98 -2.35 8.04 -10.69
CA PRO A 98 -3.62 8.72 -10.56
C PRO A 98 -4.05 8.79 -9.10
N VAL A 99 -4.76 9.85 -8.75
CA VAL A 99 -5.40 10.04 -7.46
C VAL A 99 -6.90 10.20 -7.70
N VAL A 100 -7.70 9.53 -6.86
CA VAL A 100 -9.16 9.57 -6.95
C VAL A 100 -9.77 10.27 -5.74
N SER A 101 -10.98 10.82 -5.91
CA SER A 101 -11.76 11.39 -4.83
C SER A 101 -12.69 10.36 -4.22
N PHE A 102 -13.10 10.58 -2.97
CA PHE A 102 -14.19 9.83 -2.36
C PHE A 102 -15.51 10.13 -3.08
N ARG A 103 -16.26 9.09 -3.40
CA ARG A 103 -17.62 9.23 -3.96
C ARG A 103 -18.65 8.94 -2.87
N GLN A 104 -19.63 9.82 -2.73
CA GLN A 104 -20.76 9.58 -1.84
C GLN A 104 -21.52 8.31 -2.30
N GLY A 105 -21.72 7.37 -1.37
CA GLY A 105 -22.34 6.07 -1.62
C GLY A 105 -21.35 4.90 -1.68
N ASP A 106 -20.05 5.15 -1.84
CA ASP A 106 -19.03 4.12 -1.66
C ASP A 106 -18.80 3.85 -0.17
N SER A 107 -18.33 2.64 0.15
CA SER A 107 -17.88 2.33 1.51
C SER A 107 -16.64 3.15 1.84
N LYS A 108 -16.50 3.55 3.11
CA LYS A 108 -15.29 4.23 3.58
C LYS A 108 -14.04 3.40 3.24
N GLY A 109 -13.08 4.04 2.56
CA GLY A 109 -11.87 3.35 2.12
C GLY A 109 -12.07 2.41 0.93
N PHE A 110 -13.10 2.61 0.09
CA PHE A 110 -13.34 1.82 -1.11
C PHE A 110 -12.06 1.60 -1.94
N TYR A 111 -11.32 2.66 -2.21
CA TYR A 111 -10.08 2.61 -2.99
C TYR A 111 -8.87 1.98 -2.26
N LEU A 112 -9.02 1.56 -1.00
CA LEU A 112 -8.02 0.70 -0.37
C LEU A 112 -7.97 -0.70 -1.01
N ASN A 113 -9.09 -1.18 -1.58
CA ASN A 113 -9.19 -2.52 -2.14
C ASN A 113 -9.66 -2.52 -3.61
N HIS A 114 -9.66 -1.33 -4.26
CA HIS A 114 -10.04 -1.16 -5.66
C HIS A 114 -9.03 -0.28 -6.38
N GLY A 115 -8.67 -0.67 -7.61
CA GLY A 115 -7.80 0.06 -8.50
C GLY A 115 -8.47 1.32 -9.09
N PHE A 116 -7.72 2.02 -9.92
CA PHE A 116 -8.23 3.19 -10.65
C PHE A 116 -9.45 2.85 -11.51
N ASP A 117 -9.47 1.66 -12.11
CA ASP A 117 -10.57 1.13 -12.91
C ASP A 117 -11.78 0.65 -12.08
N ARG A 118 -11.78 0.87 -10.76
CA ARG A 118 -12.78 0.44 -9.78
C ARG A 118 -12.93 -1.08 -9.66
N THR A 119 -12.05 -1.86 -10.25
CA THR A 119 -12.01 -3.31 -10.04
C THR A 119 -11.25 -3.67 -8.76
N PRO A 120 -11.51 -4.84 -8.15
CA PRO A 120 -10.74 -5.28 -7.00
C PRO A 120 -9.24 -5.24 -7.28
N SER A 121 -8.48 -4.62 -6.38
CA SER A 121 -7.04 -4.44 -6.45
C SER A 121 -6.41 -4.65 -5.09
N PHE A 122 -5.28 -5.32 -5.06
CA PHE A 122 -4.53 -5.57 -3.83
C PHE A 122 -3.76 -4.33 -3.35
N SER A 123 -3.27 -3.50 -4.27
CA SER A 123 -2.56 -2.26 -3.95
C SER A 123 -3.48 -1.06 -3.80
N GLY A 124 -4.73 -1.18 -4.24
CA GLY A 124 -5.68 -0.08 -4.24
C GLY A 124 -5.29 1.05 -5.19
N CYS A 125 -5.91 2.21 -5.01
CA CYS A 125 -5.56 3.45 -5.68
C CYS A 125 -5.38 4.55 -4.64
N PRO A 126 -4.37 5.44 -4.73
CA PRO A 126 -4.28 6.61 -3.88
C PRO A 126 -5.54 7.47 -3.99
N TYR A 127 -6.05 7.92 -2.84
CA TYR A 127 -7.32 8.64 -2.80
C TYR A 127 -7.30 9.80 -1.81
N ILE A 128 -8.00 10.87 -2.16
CA ILE A 128 -8.21 12.04 -1.30
C ILE A 128 -9.14 11.63 -0.16
N ALA A 129 -8.78 12.01 1.06
CA ALA A 129 -9.57 11.72 2.25
C ALA A 129 -10.97 12.33 2.15
N GLU A 130 -11.96 11.64 2.74
CA GLU A 130 -13.32 12.17 2.87
C GLU A 130 -13.31 13.54 3.58
N GLY A 131 -13.96 14.52 2.99
CA GLY A 131 -13.97 15.92 3.48
C GLY A 131 -12.82 16.78 2.97
N SER A 132 -11.78 16.20 2.38
CA SER A 132 -10.71 16.92 1.70
C SER A 132 -10.97 17.03 0.20
N SER A 133 -10.31 17.97 -0.45
CA SER A 133 -10.40 18.21 -1.91
C SER A 133 -9.08 18.79 -2.43
N PRO A 134 -8.89 18.85 -3.78
CA PRO A 134 -7.74 19.53 -4.38
C PRO A 134 -7.62 21.01 -4.02
N THR A 135 -8.72 21.65 -3.56
CA THR A 135 -8.77 23.06 -3.18
C THR A 135 -8.71 23.29 -1.67
N SER A 136 -8.68 22.24 -0.86
CA SER A 136 -8.54 22.34 0.61
C SER A 136 -7.17 22.89 1.01
N SER A 137 -7.11 23.68 2.08
CA SER A 137 -5.83 24.14 2.65
C SER A 137 -4.94 22.97 3.10
N ASN A 138 -5.52 21.83 3.46
CA ASN A 138 -4.85 20.56 3.67
C ASN A 138 -5.45 19.51 2.73
N MET A 139 -4.83 19.27 1.57
CA MET A 139 -5.19 18.17 0.70
C MET A 139 -4.54 16.88 1.22
N LEU A 140 -5.33 16.00 1.83
CA LEU A 140 -4.83 14.75 2.41
C LEU A 140 -5.10 13.58 1.45
N ILE A 141 -4.04 12.84 1.11
CA ILE A 141 -4.09 11.69 0.20
C ILE A 141 -3.59 10.45 0.95
N TYR A 142 -4.41 9.41 0.96
CA TYR A 142 -4.04 8.09 1.45
C TYR A 142 -3.52 7.20 0.32
N GLY A 143 -2.52 6.37 0.62
CA GLY A 143 -2.07 5.29 -0.25
C GLY A 143 -1.55 4.12 0.58
N HIS A 144 -1.69 2.90 0.06
CA HIS A 144 -1.19 1.71 0.72
C HIS A 144 0.34 1.69 0.83
N ASN A 145 0.82 1.00 1.88
CA ASN A 145 2.18 0.49 1.95
C ASN A 145 2.15 -1.01 1.67
N MET A 146 2.62 -1.40 0.50
CA MET A 146 2.70 -2.81 0.07
C MET A 146 4.00 -3.48 0.51
N GLY A 147 4.97 -2.71 1.02
CA GLY A 147 6.30 -3.21 1.41
C GLY A 147 7.18 -3.67 0.24
N ILE A 148 6.72 -3.52 -0.98
CA ILE A 148 7.39 -3.98 -2.19
C ILE A 148 7.47 -2.81 -3.18
N GLY A 149 8.69 -2.37 -3.47
CA GLY A 149 9.02 -1.46 -4.56
C GLY A 149 8.17 -0.19 -4.59
N SER A 150 7.71 0.15 -5.79
CA SER A 150 7.02 1.39 -6.15
C SER A 150 5.49 1.32 -6.04
N LEU A 151 4.93 0.22 -5.53
CA LEU A 151 3.47 0.07 -5.46
C LEU A 151 2.87 1.03 -4.43
N ALA A 152 1.87 1.78 -4.87
CA ALA A 152 1.15 2.79 -4.08
C ALA A 152 2.14 3.75 -3.37
N PHE A 153 2.05 3.92 -2.05
CA PHE A 153 2.93 4.79 -1.27
C PHE A 153 4.00 4.02 -0.47
N SER A 154 4.42 2.84 -0.94
CA SER A 154 5.42 2.02 -0.24
C SER A 154 6.74 2.74 0.02
N GLU A 155 7.19 3.58 -0.92
CA GLU A 155 8.43 4.33 -0.79
C GLU A 155 8.35 5.44 0.28
N LEU A 156 7.15 5.87 0.67
CA LEU A 156 6.94 6.86 1.73
C LEU A 156 6.88 6.26 3.14
N GLN A 157 7.01 4.95 3.31
CA GLN A 157 6.86 4.26 4.60
C GLN A 157 7.82 4.74 5.71
N ASN A 158 8.93 5.37 5.33
CA ASN A 158 9.96 5.84 6.24
C ASN A 158 10.21 7.36 6.16
N CYS A 159 9.31 8.15 5.56
CA CYS A 159 9.52 9.59 5.40
C CYS A 159 9.58 10.40 6.71
N TYR A 160 9.36 9.75 7.86
CA TYR A 160 9.67 10.28 9.18
C TYR A 160 11.15 10.09 9.59
N ARG A 161 12.00 9.52 8.70
CA ARG A 161 13.45 9.35 8.90
C ARG A 161 14.20 10.24 7.92
N LYS A 162 15.32 10.78 8.38
CA LYS A 162 16.14 11.73 7.66
C LYS A 162 16.50 11.29 6.24
N ASP A 163 16.95 10.05 6.08
CA ASP A 163 17.41 9.56 4.77
C ASP A 163 16.27 9.58 3.73
N CYS A 164 15.11 9.08 4.09
CA CYS A 164 13.93 9.13 3.21
C CYS A 164 13.42 10.57 3.05
N PHE A 165 13.26 11.32 4.13
CA PHE A 165 12.79 12.70 4.06
C PHE A 165 13.65 13.58 3.14
N SER A 166 14.98 13.47 3.26
CA SER A 166 15.93 14.26 2.48
C SER A 166 16.03 13.82 1.01
N SER A 167 15.59 12.60 0.66
CA SER A 167 15.56 12.13 -0.73
C SER A 167 14.35 12.61 -1.51
N ILE A 168 13.30 13.07 -0.82
CA ILE A 168 12.09 13.58 -1.48
C ILE A 168 12.35 14.98 -2.03
N GLY A 169 12.16 15.14 -3.32
CA GLY A 169 12.21 16.42 -4.00
C GLY A 169 10.82 17.09 -4.08
N THR A 170 10.52 17.64 -5.25
CA THR A 170 9.22 18.30 -5.51
C THR A 170 8.09 17.28 -5.58
N VAL A 171 7.01 17.53 -4.87
CA VAL A 171 5.74 16.83 -5.02
C VAL A 171 4.85 17.66 -5.95
N THR A 172 4.42 17.06 -7.05
CA THR A 172 3.58 17.73 -8.06
C THR A 172 2.22 17.09 -8.10
N PHE A 173 1.18 17.90 -8.04
CA PHE A 173 -0.20 17.46 -8.23
C PHE A 173 -0.81 18.24 -9.40
N LYS A 174 -1.16 17.54 -10.49
CA LYS A 174 -1.90 18.07 -11.62
C LYS A 174 -3.36 17.65 -11.47
N ASP A 175 -4.25 18.60 -11.22
CA ASP A 175 -5.68 18.31 -11.06
C ASP A 175 -6.32 17.88 -12.39
N LYS A 176 -7.55 17.36 -12.32
CA LYS A 176 -8.30 16.91 -13.50
C LYS A 176 -8.54 18.03 -14.52
N ASP A 177 -8.52 19.30 -14.10
CA ASP A 177 -8.72 20.49 -14.94
C ASP A 177 -7.37 20.99 -15.52
N GLY A 178 -6.27 20.28 -15.29
CA GLY A 178 -4.94 20.56 -15.82
C GLY A 178 -4.11 21.57 -15.02
N ARG A 179 -4.63 22.08 -13.89
CA ARG A 179 -3.89 22.99 -13.02
C ARG A 179 -2.82 22.22 -12.27
N THR A 180 -1.60 22.72 -12.25
CA THR A 180 -0.46 22.09 -11.59
C THR A 180 -0.09 22.84 -10.34
N SER A 181 -0.11 22.16 -9.20
CA SER A 181 0.38 22.66 -7.93
C SER A 181 1.68 21.93 -7.58
N ARG A 182 2.65 22.66 -7.02
CA ARG A 182 3.95 22.13 -6.61
C ARG A 182 4.14 22.32 -5.11
N TYR A 183 4.73 21.31 -4.49
CA TYR A 183 4.94 21.29 -3.05
C TYR A 183 6.35 20.81 -2.73
N THR A 184 6.90 21.24 -1.60
CA THR A 184 8.17 20.77 -1.08
C THR A 184 8.02 20.18 0.30
N PRO A 185 8.77 19.12 0.69
CA PRO A 185 8.68 18.53 2.01
C PRO A 185 8.83 19.56 3.13
N LEU A 186 7.92 19.52 4.08
CA LEU A 186 7.90 20.38 5.26
C LEU A 186 8.08 19.58 6.55
N TYR A 187 7.28 18.52 6.73
CA TYR A 187 7.34 17.65 7.91
C TYR A 187 7.28 16.18 7.55
N GLY A 188 8.11 15.38 8.21
CA GLY A 188 8.03 13.91 8.23
C GLY A 188 7.59 13.43 9.62
N LEU A 189 6.44 12.74 9.72
CA LEU A 189 5.88 12.30 11.00
C LEU A 189 5.67 10.79 11.04
N LYS A 190 5.86 10.21 12.23
CA LYS A 190 5.38 8.88 12.57
C LYS A 190 4.33 9.00 13.67
N VAL A 191 3.07 8.80 13.33
CA VAL A 191 1.93 9.01 14.24
C VAL A 191 1.09 7.75 14.41
N PRO A 192 0.38 7.59 15.54
CA PRO A 192 -0.58 6.49 15.70
C PRO A 192 -1.67 6.52 14.63
N MET A 193 -2.28 5.36 14.33
CA MET A 193 -3.41 5.26 13.39
C MET A 193 -4.60 6.15 13.80
N SER A 194 -4.76 6.43 15.09
CA SER A 194 -5.82 7.27 15.67
C SER A 194 -5.46 8.76 15.74
N TYR A 195 -4.42 9.20 15.03
CA TYR A 195 -4.00 10.61 15.05
C TYR A 195 -4.89 11.45 14.14
N ASP A 196 -6.02 11.90 14.67
CA ASP A 196 -7.08 12.59 13.92
C ASP A 196 -6.77 14.07 13.63
N VAL A 197 -5.69 14.64 14.19
CA VAL A 197 -5.22 16.01 13.90
C VAL A 197 -4.99 16.24 12.41
N LEU A 198 -4.64 15.20 11.65
CA LEU A 198 -4.48 15.26 10.20
C LEU A 198 -5.81 15.50 9.46
N LEU A 199 -6.96 15.16 10.07
CA LEU A 199 -8.28 15.18 9.43
C LEU A 199 -8.93 16.56 9.56
N ARG A 200 -8.15 17.61 9.37
CA ARG A 200 -8.61 18.99 9.36
C ARG A 200 -8.27 19.59 7.99
N PHE A 201 -9.28 20.02 7.26
CA PHE A 201 -9.14 20.40 5.84
C PHE A 201 -9.50 21.86 5.61
N ASP A 202 -10.37 22.43 6.45
CA ASP A 202 -10.84 23.81 6.40
C ASP A 202 -10.45 24.55 7.67
N PHE A 203 -10.11 25.81 7.51
CA PHE A 203 -9.61 26.69 8.57
C PHE A 203 -10.32 28.05 8.53
N ALA A 204 -10.53 28.63 9.72
CA ALA A 204 -11.18 29.94 9.85
C ALA A 204 -10.32 31.11 9.34
N GLY A 205 -9.09 30.84 8.89
CA GLY A 205 -8.16 31.81 8.35
C GLY A 205 -6.71 31.40 8.56
N LYS A 206 -5.79 32.26 8.13
CA LYS A 206 -4.35 31.99 8.16
C LYS A 206 -3.83 31.63 9.56
N SER A 207 -4.23 32.40 10.58
CA SER A 207 -3.78 32.15 11.97
C SER A 207 -4.22 30.77 12.49
N ASP A 208 -5.41 30.33 12.11
CA ASP A 208 -5.94 29.03 12.50
C ASP A 208 -5.23 27.87 11.75
N PHE A 209 -4.94 28.08 10.47
CA PHE A 209 -4.12 27.15 9.67
C PHE A 209 -2.70 27.05 10.24
N ASP A 210 -2.05 28.19 10.56
CA ASP A 210 -0.70 28.21 11.13
C ASP A 210 -0.65 27.54 12.51
N ALA A 211 -1.65 27.73 13.36
CA ALA A 211 -1.74 27.05 14.65
C ALA A 211 -1.82 25.52 14.48
N TRP A 212 -2.63 25.05 13.53
CA TRP A 212 -2.71 23.63 13.19
C TRP A 212 -1.38 23.10 12.63
N LEU A 213 -0.77 23.82 11.68
CA LEU A 213 0.50 23.42 11.07
C LEU A 213 1.63 23.36 12.10
N ASN A 214 1.66 24.29 13.06
CA ASN A 214 2.59 24.28 14.19
C ASN A 214 2.38 23.06 15.09
N SER A 215 1.13 22.65 15.33
CA SER A 215 0.85 21.45 16.13
C SER A 215 1.39 20.17 15.48
N LEU A 216 1.43 20.10 14.14
CA LEU A 216 2.10 19.00 13.41
C LEU A 216 3.62 19.10 13.56
N SER A 217 4.18 20.31 13.56
CA SER A 217 5.60 20.53 13.78
C SER A 217 6.05 19.93 15.11
N ASP A 218 5.28 20.05 16.17
CA ASP A 218 5.64 19.52 17.49
C ASP A 218 5.78 17.98 17.50
N CYS A 219 5.05 17.29 16.63
CA CYS A 219 5.09 15.84 16.45
C CYS A 219 6.04 15.37 15.35
N ALA A 220 6.61 16.28 14.56
CA ALA A 220 7.45 15.92 13.42
C ALA A 220 8.83 15.41 13.86
N SER A 221 9.23 14.25 13.29
CA SER A 221 10.58 13.71 13.46
C SER A 221 11.59 14.39 12.55
N GLU A 222 11.15 14.81 11.37
CA GLU A 222 11.94 15.55 10.39
C GLU A 222 11.22 16.84 10.02
N LYS A 223 11.99 17.91 9.81
CA LYS A 223 11.47 19.26 9.49
C LYS A 223 12.40 19.93 8.49
N SER A 224 11.82 20.67 7.56
CA SER A 224 12.58 21.60 6.72
C SER A 224 12.31 23.04 7.14
N ASP A 225 13.34 23.85 7.00
CA ASP A 225 13.36 25.24 7.45
C ASP A 225 12.89 26.18 6.33
N ILE A 226 11.63 26.03 5.94
CA ILE A 226 11.12 26.78 4.80
C ILE A 226 9.90 27.60 5.24
N GLY A 227 9.95 28.91 5.08
CA GLY A 227 8.93 29.88 5.50
C GLY A 227 7.44 29.50 5.30
N GLY A 228 6.53 30.40 5.61
CA GLY A 228 5.08 30.13 5.66
C GLY A 228 4.46 29.64 4.34
N THR A 229 3.30 29.02 4.44
CA THR A 229 2.49 28.55 3.32
C THR A 229 1.01 28.75 3.67
N ASP A 230 0.14 28.79 2.65
CA ASP A 230 -1.30 28.90 2.82
C ASP A 230 -2.01 27.54 2.57
N SER A 231 -1.28 26.56 2.05
CA SER A 231 -1.81 25.23 1.84
C SER A 231 -0.72 24.15 1.84
N VAL A 232 -1.12 22.94 2.14
CA VAL A 232 -0.25 21.76 2.13
C VAL A 232 -0.91 20.59 1.40
N ILE A 233 -0.06 19.69 0.88
CA ILE A 233 -0.45 18.33 0.54
C ILE A 233 0.09 17.39 1.62
N THR A 234 -0.75 16.53 2.14
CA THR A 234 -0.40 15.55 3.18
C THR A 234 -0.53 14.15 2.62
N LEU A 235 0.60 13.46 2.44
CA LEU A 235 0.64 12.08 1.95
C LEU A 235 0.75 11.12 3.14
N VAL A 236 -0.16 10.15 3.21
CA VAL A 236 -0.29 9.25 4.36
C VAL A 236 -0.25 7.79 3.91
N THR A 237 0.63 7.02 4.53
CA THR A 237 0.70 5.57 4.35
C THR A 237 0.92 4.85 5.68
N CYS A 238 0.85 3.52 5.70
CA CYS A 238 1.24 2.74 6.88
C CYS A 238 2.76 2.76 7.06
N ALA A 239 3.25 2.91 8.30
CA ALA A 239 4.67 2.86 8.60
C ALA A 239 5.27 1.44 8.52
N SER A 240 4.46 0.42 8.26
CA SER A 240 4.86 -0.97 8.04
C SER A 240 3.87 -1.63 7.10
N ALA A 241 4.38 -2.41 6.14
CA ALA A 241 3.58 -3.24 5.23
C ALA A 241 3.01 -4.50 5.90
N LEU A 242 3.56 -4.91 7.04
CA LEU A 242 3.07 -6.08 7.77
C LEU A 242 1.72 -5.76 8.41
N GLY A 243 0.79 -6.71 8.34
CA GLY A 243 -0.54 -6.58 8.92
C GLY A 243 -0.50 -6.16 10.40
N GLY A 244 -1.47 -5.33 10.83
CA GLY A 244 -1.53 -4.79 12.18
C GLY A 244 -0.63 -3.56 12.39
N ALA A 245 -0.32 -2.81 11.34
CA ALA A 245 0.38 -1.53 11.45
C ALA A 245 -0.33 -0.62 12.47
N LYS A 246 0.42 -0.22 13.51
CA LYS A 246 -0.08 0.68 14.58
C LYS A 246 0.17 2.15 14.28
N TYR A 247 1.02 2.43 13.32
CA TYR A 247 1.51 3.76 13.00
C TYR A 247 1.37 4.07 11.52
N ARG A 248 1.19 5.35 11.22
CA ARG A 248 1.26 5.93 9.88
C ARG A 248 2.60 6.64 9.69
N SER A 249 3.14 6.58 8.47
CA SER A 249 4.14 7.50 7.96
C SER A 249 3.41 8.61 7.23
N VAL A 250 3.71 9.85 7.59
CA VAL A 250 3.07 11.05 7.06
C VAL A 250 4.14 11.98 6.51
N LEU A 251 3.97 12.41 5.28
CA LEU A 251 4.76 13.43 4.63
C LEU A 251 3.86 14.65 4.38
N VAL A 252 4.10 15.75 5.09
CA VAL A 252 3.44 17.03 4.86
C VAL A 252 4.35 17.87 3.97
N CYS A 253 3.84 18.31 2.83
CA CYS A 253 4.56 19.18 1.91
C CYS A 253 3.82 20.50 1.75
N LYS A 254 4.56 21.62 1.85
CA LYS A 254 4.02 22.95 1.68
C LYS A 254 3.94 23.35 0.22
N ASN A 255 2.92 24.09 -0.14
CA ASN A 255 2.78 24.67 -1.46
C ASN A 255 3.92 25.69 -1.71
N ILE A 256 4.55 25.59 -2.87
CA ILE A 256 5.52 26.53 -3.40
C ILE A 256 4.87 27.26 -4.59
N ALA A 257 3.80 28.02 -4.27
CA ALA A 257 3.18 28.85 -5.30
C ALA A 257 4.19 29.84 -5.87
N HIS A 258 4.22 29.93 -7.17
CA HIS A 258 4.86 31.01 -7.92
C HIS A 258 3.82 31.98 -8.43
#